data_71fcd60c11f896090075cd2d31880493
#
_entry.id   71fcd60c11f896090075cd2d31880493
#
_cell.length_a   1.000
_cell.length_b   1.000
_cell.length_c   1.000
_cell.angle_alpha   90.00
_cell.angle_beta   90.00
_cell.angle_gamma   90.00
#
_symmetry.space_group_name_H-M   'P 1'
#
loop_
_entity.id
_entity.type
_entity.pdbx_description
1 polymer ?
#
loop_
_entity_poly.entity_id
_entity_poly.type
_entity_poly.pdbx_seq_one_letter_code
_entity_poly.pdbx_strand_id
1 'polypeptide(L)'
;GAIIASEDILRPISNLLGVWPVSGLALDIGKRAYQDTSWQVSTRARLDDARRRLDEILVGTGIKEIHGTNLFRFVECEDAHLIWRRLAERGIYVRRFSWSNQHLRFGLIANEAAETRLREALSLSV
;
A
#
# COMPACT_ATOMS: atom_id res chain seq x y z
N GLY A 1 -0.48 -16.27 1.02
CA GLY A 1 -0.85 -16.00 -0.39
C GLY A 1 -1.49 -17.21 -1.05
N ALA A 2 -2.02 -17.02 -2.24
CA ALA A 2 -2.58 -18.08 -3.07
C ALA A 2 -1.95 -17.99 -4.46
N ILE A 3 -1.78 -19.16 -5.11
CA ILE A 3 -1.30 -19.27 -6.50
C ILE A 3 -2.40 -19.93 -7.31
N ILE A 4 -2.79 -19.32 -8.42
CA ILE A 4 -3.71 -19.87 -9.40
C ILE A 4 -2.94 -20.02 -10.70
N ALA A 5 -2.73 -21.25 -11.14
CA ALA A 5 -1.96 -21.57 -12.34
C ALA A 5 -2.38 -22.93 -12.91
N SER A 6 -1.81 -23.31 -14.05
CA SER A 6 -1.99 -24.66 -14.62
C SER A 6 -1.30 -25.75 -13.76
N GLU A 7 -1.72 -27.00 -13.91
CA GLU A 7 -1.25 -28.14 -13.11
C GLU A 7 0.27 -28.36 -13.23
N ASP A 8 0.83 -28.16 -14.41
CA ASP A 8 2.27 -28.28 -14.68
C ASP A 8 3.11 -27.24 -13.92
N ILE A 9 2.55 -26.08 -13.56
CA ILE A 9 3.18 -25.09 -12.68
C ILE A 9 2.93 -25.40 -11.21
N LEU A 10 1.70 -25.80 -10.86
CA LEU A 10 1.34 -26.05 -9.46
C LEU A 10 2.02 -27.29 -8.88
N ARG A 11 2.22 -28.36 -9.67
CA ARG A 11 2.79 -29.62 -9.21
C ARG A 11 4.24 -29.49 -8.70
N PRO A 12 5.17 -28.88 -9.44
CA PRO A 12 6.53 -28.64 -8.92
C PRO A 12 6.54 -27.79 -7.65
N ILE A 13 5.69 -26.74 -7.58
CA ILE A 13 5.57 -25.87 -6.39
C ILE A 13 5.06 -26.67 -5.19
N SER A 14 4.03 -27.48 -5.38
CA SER A 14 3.47 -28.33 -4.32
C SER A 14 4.50 -29.31 -3.78
N ASN A 15 5.32 -29.90 -4.66
CA ASN A 15 6.40 -30.81 -4.26
C ASN A 15 7.48 -30.10 -3.42
N LEU A 16 7.78 -28.84 -3.74
CA LEU A 16 8.74 -28.03 -2.96
C LEU A 16 8.18 -27.60 -1.60
N LEU A 17 6.90 -27.32 -1.51
CA LEU A 17 6.24 -26.87 -0.27
C LEU A 17 5.98 -28.03 0.71
N GLY A 18 5.98 -29.28 0.24
CA GLY A 18 5.70 -30.47 1.05
C GLY A 18 4.22 -30.60 1.44
N VAL A 19 3.97 -31.51 2.38
CA VAL A 19 2.59 -31.93 2.76
C VAL A 19 1.83 -30.93 3.63
N TRP A 20 2.50 -29.97 4.26
CA TRP A 20 1.88 -29.00 5.17
C TRP A 20 2.22 -27.54 4.81
N PRO A 21 1.92 -27.09 3.58
CA PRO A 21 2.25 -25.72 3.16
C PRO A 21 1.48 -24.65 3.94
N VAL A 22 0.32 -25.02 4.50
CA VAL A 22 -0.53 -24.16 5.34
C VAL A 22 -1.08 -24.99 6.49
N SER A 23 -1.02 -24.48 7.72
CA SER A 23 -1.58 -25.16 8.87
C SER A 23 -3.12 -25.26 8.79
N GLY A 24 -3.71 -26.29 9.40
CA GLY A 24 -5.17 -26.45 9.44
C GLY A 24 -5.90 -25.25 10.06
N LEU A 25 -5.33 -24.66 11.12
CA LEU A 25 -5.86 -23.44 11.74
C LEU A 25 -5.89 -22.25 10.76
N ALA A 26 -4.80 -22.06 10.01
CA ALA A 26 -4.72 -20.98 9.03
C ALA A 26 -5.71 -21.18 7.85
N LEU A 27 -5.98 -22.44 7.48
CA LEU A 27 -7.01 -22.77 6.48
C LEU A 27 -8.41 -22.44 6.98
N ASP A 28 -8.77 -22.76 8.22
CA ASP A 28 -10.09 -22.46 8.79
C ASP A 28 -10.31 -20.96 8.93
N ILE A 29 -9.34 -20.23 9.47
CA ILE A 29 -9.39 -18.77 9.58
C ILE A 29 -9.47 -18.13 8.18
N GLY A 30 -8.64 -18.58 7.24
CA GLY A 30 -8.64 -18.08 5.87
C GLY A 30 -9.99 -18.30 5.16
N LYS A 31 -10.58 -19.47 5.30
CA LYS A 31 -11.91 -19.78 4.76
C LYS A 31 -12.98 -18.79 5.26
N ARG A 32 -13.03 -18.56 6.57
CA ARG A 32 -13.98 -17.61 7.18
C ARG A 32 -13.74 -16.18 6.68
N ALA A 33 -12.49 -15.74 6.63
CA ALA A 33 -12.11 -14.40 6.15
C ALA A 33 -12.52 -14.18 4.68
N TYR A 34 -12.32 -15.19 3.82
CA TYR A 34 -12.76 -15.10 2.41
C TYR A 34 -14.26 -15.16 2.23
N GLN A 35 -15.01 -15.72 3.16
CA GLN A 35 -16.48 -15.80 3.13
C GLN A 35 -17.17 -14.58 3.72
N ASP A 36 -16.46 -13.73 4.46
CA ASP A 36 -17.01 -12.50 5.04
C ASP A 36 -17.13 -11.40 3.99
N THR A 37 -18.16 -11.51 3.15
CA THR A 37 -18.42 -10.56 2.08
C THR A 37 -18.83 -9.18 2.59
N SER A 38 -19.50 -9.11 3.75
CA SER A 38 -19.92 -7.84 4.35
C SER A 38 -18.72 -7.01 4.79
N TRP A 39 -17.73 -7.64 5.46
CA TRP A 39 -16.48 -7.02 5.81
C TRP A 39 -15.68 -6.57 4.57
N GLN A 40 -15.64 -7.42 3.53
CA GLN A 40 -14.92 -7.09 2.29
C GLN A 40 -15.51 -5.85 1.61
N VAL A 41 -16.84 -5.76 1.49
CA VAL A 41 -17.53 -4.62 0.87
C VAL A 41 -17.28 -3.34 1.67
N SER A 42 -17.50 -3.38 2.99
CA SER A 42 -17.30 -2.21 3.85
C SER A 42 -15.83 -1.77 3.90
N THR A 43 -14.89 -2.72 3.89
CA THR A 43 -13.46 -2.42 3.88
C THR A 43 -13.02 -1.80 2.57
N ARG A 44 -13.51 -2.29 1.41
CA ARG A 44 -13.21 -1.67 0.11
C ARG A 44 -13.67 -0.22 0.05
N ALA A 45 -14.86 0.09 0.55
CA ALA A 45 -15.36 1.46 0.62
C ALA A 45 -14.46 2.36 1.48
N ARG A 46 -14.09 1.90 2.69
CA ARG A 46 -13.17 2.65 3.58
C ARG A 46 -11.79 2.87 2.97
N LEU A 47 -11.26 1.87 2.27
CA LEU A 47 -9.97 1.98 1.57
C LEU A 47 -10.06 2.98 0.41
N ASP A 48 -11.16 3.00 -0.34
CA ASP A 48 -11.36 3.95 -1.42
C ASP A 48 -11.46 5.39 -0.90
N ASP A 49 -12.16 5.61 0.22
CA ASP A 49 -12.24 6.91 0.88
C ASP A 49 -10.86 7.38 1.38
N ALA A 50 -10.10 6.49 2.03
CA ALA A 50 -8.75 6.80 2.51
C ALA A 50 -7.78 7.10 1.34
N ARG A 51 -7.92 6.37 0.23
CA ARG A 51 -7.16 6.64 -1.00
C ARG A 51 -7.48 8.03 -1.54
N ARG A 52 -8.76 8.39 -1.66
CA ARG A 52 -9.17 9.72 -2.16
C ARG A 52 -8.57 10.85 -1.33
N ARG A 53 -8.64 10.76 0.00
CA ARG A 53 -8.05 11.76 0.89
C ARG A 53 -6.52 11.87 0.72
N LEU A 54 -5.83 10.75 0.55
CA LEU A 54 -4.40 10.77 0.26
C LEU A 54 -4.10 11.41 -1.10
N ASP A 55 -4.87 11.09 -2.14
CA ASP A 55 -4.72 11.69 -3.47
C ASP A 55 -4.90 13.22 -3.43
N GLU A 56 -5.90 13.72 -2.69
CA GLU A 56 -6.12 15.16 -2.49
C GLU A 56 -4.91 15.86 -1.83
N ILE A 57 -4.29 15.20 -0.86
CA ILE A 57 -3.08 15.71 -0.21
C ILE A 57 -1.92 15.78 -1.21
N LEU A 58 -1.69 14.71 -1.95
CA LEU A 58 -0.58 14.61 -2.89
C LEU A 58 -0.75 15.60 -4.06
N VAL A 59 -1.93 15.70 -4.63
CA VAL A 59 -2.24 16.69 -5.68
C VAL A 59 -2.05 18.11 -5.17
N GLY A 60 -2.49 18.42 -3.94
CA GLY A 60 -2.33 19.73 -3.31
C GLY A 60 -0.87 20.16 -3.10
N THR A 61 0.08 19.24 -3.20
CA THR A 61 1.53 19.50 -3.11
C THR A 61 2.23 19.56 -4.47
N GLY A 62 1.48 19.56 -5.56
CA GLY A 62 2.02 19.65 -6.91
C GLY A 62 2.45 18.31 -7.53
N ILE A 63 2.30 17.19 -6.83
CA ILE A 63 2.54 15.86 -7.39
C ILE A 63 1.44 15.54 -8.40
N LYS A 64 1.81 15.34 -9.65
CA LYS A 64 0.86 15.14 -10.77
C LYS A 64 0.67 13.68 -11.15
N GLU A 65 1.76 12.91 -11.12
CA GLU A 65 1.76 11.51 -11.52
C GLU A 65 1.51 10.61 -10.30
N ILE A 66 0.25 10.20 -10.11
CA ILE A 66 -0.18 9.39 -8.96
C ILE A 66 -0.83 8.11 -9.47
N HIS A 67 -0.19 6.98 -9.20
CA HIS A 67 -0.64 5.63 -9.57
C HIS A 67 -0.81 4.74 -8.33
N GLY A 68 -1.25 3.51 -8.52
CA GLY A 68 -1.29 2.49 -7.47
C GLY A 68 -2.65 1.86 -7.26
N THR A 69 -2.89 1.37 -6.05
CA THR A 69 -4.11 0.65 -5.67
C THR A 69 -4.80 1.37 -4.51
N ASN A 70 -5.92 0.82 -4.03
CA ASN A 70 -6.57 1.33 -2.82
C ASN A 70 -5.78 1.03 -1.51
N LEU A 71 -4.57 0.48 -1.60
CA LEU A 71 -3.70 0.20 -0.44
C LEU A 71 -2.49 1.12 -0.35
N PHE A 72 -2.07 1.69 -1.48
CA PHE A 72 -0.93 2.59 -1.56
C PHE A 72 -0.99 3.47 -2.81
N ARG A 73 -0.29 4.60 -2.76
CA ARG A 73 -0.06 5.46 -3.92
C ARG A 73 1.41 5.45 -4.29
N PHE A 74 1.67 5.24 -5.55
CA PHE A 74 2.98 5.33 -6.18
C PHE A 74 3.03 6.64 -6.95
N VAL A 75 4.03 7.46 -6.65
CA VAL A 75 4.13 8.81 -7.22
C VAL A 75 5.46 9.00 -7.91
N GLU A 76 5.44 9.80 -8.96
CA GLU A 76 6.61 10.31 -9.63
C GLU A 76 6.74 11.81 -9.34
N CYS A 77 7.92 12.24 -8.88
CA CYS A 77 8.25 13.63 -8.57
C CYS A 77 9.74 13.88 -8.72
N GLU A 78 10.12 15.07 -9.17
CA GLU A 78 11.52 15.42 -9.47
C GLU A 78 12.43 15.30 -8.24
N ASP A 79 11.95 15.71 -7.07
CA ASP A 79 12.71 15.77 -5.82
C ASP A 79 12.32 14.67 -4.81
N ALA A 80 12.04 13.45 -5.26
CA ALA A 80 11.60 12.35 -4.41
C ALA A 80 12.53 12.09 -3.21
N HIS A 81 13.85 12.21 -3.40
CA HIS A 81 14.81 12.02 -2.32
C HIS A 81 14.73 13.12 -1.27
N LEU A 82 14.52 14.37 -1.68
CA LEU A 82 14.38 15.50 -0.78
C LEU A 82 13.08 15.42 0.01
N ILE A 83 11.98 15.11 -0.67
CA ILE A 83 10.67 14.87 -0.05
C ILE A 83 10.77 13.73 0.98
N TRP A 84 11.37 12.60 0.59
CA TRP A 84 11.58 11.47 1.50
C TRP A 84 12.35 11.87 2.77
N ARG A 85 13.46 12.61 2.62
CA ARG A 85 14.29 13.05 3.76
C ARG A 85 13.48 13.95 4.70
N ARG A 86 12.78 14.94 4.18
CA ARG A 86 11.95 15.86 4.97
C ARG A 86 10.83 15.16 5.73
N LEU A 87 10.19 14.17 5.10
CA LEU A 87 9.20 13.33 5.75
C LEU A 87 9.82 12.49 6.86
N ALA A 88 10.97 11.88 6.60
CA ALA A 88 11.70 11.07 7.59
C ALA A 88 12.13 11.89 8.81
N GLU A 89 12.62 13.13 8.63
CA GLU A 89 12.98 14.07 9.71
C GLU A 89 11.77 14.42 10.60
N ARG A 90 10.54 14.31 10.07
CA ARG A 90 9.28 14.48 10.81
C ARG A 90 8.67 13.16 11.29
N GLY A 91 9.43 12.07 11.22
CA GLY A 91 8.97 10.75 11.63
C GLY A 91 7.85 10.18 10.74
N ILE A 92 7.77 10.62 9.46
CA ILE A 92 6.83 10.08 8.48
C ILE A 92 7.61 9.18 7.53
N TYR A 93 7.35 7.88 7.59
CA TYR A 93 8.03 6.93 6.72
C TYR A 93 7.23 6.71 5.44
N VAL A 94 7.87 6.97 4.30
CA VAL A 94 7.42 6.58 2.96
C VAL A 94 8.49 5.75 2.28
N ARG A 95 8.12 4.87 1.37
CA ARG A 95 9.06 4.00 0.69
C ARG A 95 9.73 4.74 -0.46
N ARG A 96 11.05 4.75 -0.47
CA ARG A 96 11.89 5.09 -1.62
C ARG A 96 12.36 3.82 -2.33
N PHE A 97 12.90 3.97 -3.54
CA PHE A 97 13.37 2.86 -4.36
C PHE A 97 14.85 3.06 -4.71
N SER A 98 15.65 1.99 -4.66
CA SER A 98 17.07 2.02 -4.99
C SER A 98 17.33 2.22 -6.50
N TRP A 99 16.36 1.87 -7.32
CA TRP A 99 16.44 1.96 -8.79
C TRP A 99 15.98 3.32 -9.33
N SER A 100 15.41 4.21 -8.50
CA SER A 100 14.92 5.51 -8.94
C SER A 100 15.00 6.57 -7.84
N ASN A 101 15.41 7.78 -8.25
CA ASN A 101 15.42 8.99 -7.39
C ASN A 101 14.16 9.85 -7.56
N GLN A 102 13.23 9.45 -8.42
CA GLN A 102 12.01 10.19 -8.75
C GLN A 102 10.74 9.54 -8.23
N HIS A 103 10.84 8.37 -7.57
CA HIS A 103 9.66 7.62 -7.17
C HIS A 103 9.58 7.43 -5.66
N LEU A 104 8.37 7.61 -5.13
CA LEU A 104 8.00 7.29 -3.75
C LEU A 104 6.73 6.45 -3.72
N ARG A 105 6.56 5.69 -2.65
CA ARG A 105 5.31 4.99 -2.36
C ARG A 105 4.80 5.39 -0.99
N PHE A 106 3.61 5.95 -0.96
CA PHE A 106 2.87 6.32 0.24
C PHE A 106 1.88 5.21 0.60
N GLY A 107 1.85 4.79 1.86
CA GLY A 107 0.77 4.00 2.43
C GLY A 107 -0.44 4.87 2.74
N LEU A 108 -1.61 4.25 2.96
CA LEU A 108 -2.79 4.97 3.40
C LEU A 108 -2.58 5.59 4.79
N ILE A 109 -3.28 6.68 5.03
CA ILE A 109 -3.20 7.45 6.27
C ILE A 109 -4.24 6.92 7.26
N ALA A 110 -3.85 6.74 8.51
CA ALA A 110 -4.67 6.07 9.51
C ALA A 110 -5.82 6.93 10.06
N ASN A 111 -5.62 8.24 10.18
CA ASN A 111 -6.58 9.16 10.81
C ASN A 111 -6.29 10.63 10.44
N GLU A 112 -7.19 11.53 10.81
CA GLU A 112 -7.12 12.97 10.52
C GLU A 112 -5.86 13.65 11.08
N ALA A 113 -5.39 13.26 12.26
CA ALA A 113 -4.16 13.82 12.82
C ALA A 113 -2.94 13.48 11.96
N ALA A 114 -2.90 12.27 11.41
CA ALA A 114 -1.85 11.86 10.49
C ALA A 114 -1.98 12.55 9.12
N GLU A 115 -3.20 12.86 8.67
CA GLU A 115 -3.45 13.65 7.45
C GLU A 115 -2.92 15.08 7.61
N THR A 116 -3.28 15.77 8.71
CA THR A 116 -2.80 17.11 9.02
C THR A 116 -1.28 17.15 9.06
N ARG A 117 -0.67 16.20 9.77
CA ARG A 117 0.79 16.10 9.88
C ARG A 117 1.46 15.88 8.52
N LEU A 118 0.88 15.05 7.64
CA LEU A 118 1.41 14.85 6.29
C LEU A 118 1.28 16.11 5.44
N ARG A 119 0.13 16.80 5.48
CA ARG A 119 -0.08 18.08 4.77
C ARG A 119 0.95 19.13 5.19
N GLU A 120 1.14 19.32 6.49
CA GLU A 120 2.14 20.26 7.03
C GLU A 120 3.57 19.90 6.59
N ALA A 121 3.90 18.61 6.63
CA ALA A 121 5.23 18.14 6.24
C ALA A 121 5.53 18.35 4.74
N LEU A 122 4.51 18.24 3.89
CA LEU A 122 4.63 18.44 2.45
C LEU A 122 4.51 19.92 2.04
N SER A 123 3.70 20.74 2.72
CA SER A 123 3.51 22.18 2.39
C SER A 123 4.78 23.02 2.57
N LEU A 124 5.71 22.59 3.39
CA LEU A 124 7.02 23.23 3.57
C LEU A 124 8.00 22.90 2.44
N SER A 125 7.52 22.29 1.36
CA SER A 125 8.33 21.79 0.23
C SER A 125 8.31 22.72 -0.99
N VAL A 126 7.67 23.89 -0.90
CA VAL A 126 7.64 24.93 -1.96
C VAL A 126 8.63 26.02 -1.65
#